data_5caf15492b70b991ea434a35f6858599
#
_entry.id   5caf15492b70b991ea434a35f6858599
#
_cell.length_a   1.000
_cell.length_b   1.000
_cell.length_c   1.000
_cell.angle_alpha   90.00
_cell.angle_beta   90.00
_cell.angle_gamma   90.00
#
_symmetry.space_group_name_H-M   'P 1'
#
loop_
_entity.id
_entity.type
_entity.pdbx_description
1 polymer ?
#
loop_
_entity_poly.entity_id
_entity_poly.type
_entity_poly.pdbx_seq_one_letter_code
_entity_poly.pdbx_strand_id
1 'polypeptide(L)'
;GGALTAYHGNTDLKAQTSQYASIGIEYVGQKFQASLTGYMNYLHNMIELVEISVTPDEKFLEVEKSKQYKNLTKARIYGMDFTFNYRPAKSLSLAGGYSYADPKAQYPNKGIDYMKYLPIDATSSHNANLNVLWQHSWKLYRLGIGIYGRYQSTRRYINDNNADGFQTWRINTAHSLLKMKRWSLTMNAGVDNVFDYVDRTPFGRNRATSTP
;
A
#
# COMPACT_ATOMS: atom_id res chain seq x y z
N GLY A 1 23.34 -7.07 -22.05
CA GLY A 1 22.61 -6.02 -22.74
C GLY A 1 21.29 -5.78 -22.05
N GLY A 2 20.93 -4.54 -21.77
CA GLY A 2 19.61 -4.19 -21.25
C GLY A 2 18.62 -4.06 -22.41
N ALA A 3 17.38 -4.55 -22.23
CA ALA A 3 16.32 -4.41 -23.21
C ALA A 3 16.03 -2.91 -23.47
N LEU A 4 16.08 -2.49 -24.72
CA LEU A 4 15.73 -1.13 -25.12
C LEU A 4 14.20 -0.97 -25.10
N THR A 5 13.72 0.10 -24.47
CA THR A 5 12.31 0.45 -24.45
C THR A 5 12.11 1.85 -25.05
N ALA A 6 11.29 1.93 -26.08
CA ALA A 6 10.89 3.21 -26.67
C ALA A 6 9.65 3.79 -25.97
N TYR A 7 9.62 5.10 -25.80
CA TYR A 7 8.49 5.83 -25.22
C TYR A 7 7.97 6.85 -26.22
N HIS A 8 6.68 6.77 -26.55
CA HIS A 8 6.04 7.66 -27.51
C HIS A 8 5.17 8.70 -26.81
N GLY A 9 5.28 9.94 -27.27
CA GLY A 9 4.32 10.97 -26.95
C GLY A 9 2.94 10.66 -27.57
N ASN A 10 1.90 11.24 -27.01
CA ASN A 10 0.54 11.17 -27.55
C ASN A 10 -0.13 12.55 -27.43
N THR A 11 -0.31 13.20 -28.56
CA THR A 11 -0.93 14.53 -28.64
C THR A 11 -2.45 14.49 -28.52
N ASP A 12 -3.05 13.30 -28.64
CA ASP A 12 -4.51 13.09 -28.60
C ASP A 12 -5.01 12.80 -27.18
N LEU A 13 -4.13 12.93 -26.17
CA LEU A 13 -4.53 12.72 -24.77
C LEU A 13 -5.60 13.72 -24.33
N LYS A 14 -6.69 13.19 -23.82
CA LYS A 14 -7.74 13.95 -23.16
C LYS A 14 -7.43 14.09 -21.67
N ALA A 15 -7.81 15.21 -21.08
CA ALA A 15 -7.67 15.42 -19.65
C ALA A 15 -8.42 14.34 -18.85
N GLN A 16 -7.75 13.77 -17.87
CA GLN A 16 -8.39 12.90 -16.89
C GLN A 16 -9.29 13.72 -15.98
N THR A 17 -10.49 13.23 -15.73
CA THR A 17 -11.44 13.82 -14.78
C THR A 17 -11.81 12.82 -13.71
N SER A 18 -12.10 13.30 -12.50
CA SER A 18 -12.46 12.48 -11.36
C SER A 18 -13.71 13.01 -10.66
N GLN A 19 -14.62 12.11 -10.31
CA GLN A 19 -15.78 12.38 -9.47
C GLN A 19 -15.63 11.57 -8.20
N TYR A 20 -15.48 12.28 -7.07
CA TYR A 20 -15.28 11.66 -5.76
C TYR A 20 -16.44 12.00 -4.83
N ALA A 21 -16.91 10.98 -4.11
CA ALA A 21 -17.84 11.15 -3.02
C ALA A 21 -17.43 10.27 -1.84
N SER A 22 -17.63 10.77 -0.63
CA SER A 22 -17.38 10.02 0.59
C SER A 22 -18.40 10.37 1.67
N ILE A 23 -18.62 9.41 2.56
CA ILE A 23 -19.40 9.57 3.78
C ILE A 23 -18.65 8.93 4.92
N GLY A 24 -18.56 9.62 6.04
CA GLY A 24 -17.85 9.14 7.21
C GLY A 24 -18.66 9.30 8.48
N ILE A 25 -18.39 8.42 9.44
CA ILE A 25 -18.88 8.49 10.80
C ILE A 25 -17.69 8.41 11.75
N GLU A 26 -17.70 9.23 12.77
CA GLU A 26 -16.65 9.26 13.79
C GLU A 26 -17.27 9.15 15.18
N TYR A 27 -16.64 8.35 16.01
CA TYR A 27 -16.92 8.26 17.45
C TYR A 27 -15.73 8.75 18.24
N VAL A 28 -15.94 9.70 19.14
CA VAL A 28 -14.91 10.27 20.00
C VAL A 28 -15.31 10.10 21.46
N GLY A 29 -14.70 9.13 22.13
CA GLY A 29 -14.86 8.90 23.58
C GLY A 29 -13.54 9.15 24.31
N GLN A 30 -13.58 9.12 25.63
CA GLN A 30 -12.41 9.41 26.47
C GLN A 30 -11.27 8.40 26.28
N LYS A 31 -11.59 7.12 26.08
CA LYS A 31 -10.61 6.03 25.95
C LYS A 31 -10.59 5.40 24.57
N PHE A 32 -11.63 5.60 23.79
CA PHE A 32 -11.82 4.99 22.49
C PHE A 32 -12.26 6.05 21.48
N GLN A 33 -11.59 6.05 20.33
CA GLN A 33 -11.94 6.84 19.17
C GLN A 33 -11.93 5.91 17.97
N ALA A 34 -12.90 6.06 17.09
CA ALA A 34 -12.94 5.30 15.85
C ALA A 34 -13.58 6.12 14.74
N SER A 35 -13.13 5.92 13.52
CA SER A 35 -13.74 6.48 12.33
C SER A 35 -13.95 5.40 11.28
N LEU A 36 -15.03 5.52 10.55
CA LEU A 36 -15.37 4.70 9.40
C LEU A 36 -15.77 5.63 8.26
N THR A 37 -15.08 5.53 7.13
CA THR A 37 -15.35 6.31 5.93
C THR A 37 -15.56 5.39 4.76
N GLY A 38 -16.71 5.47 4.09
CA GLY A 38 -16.96 4.86 2.81
C GLY A 38 -16.76 5.88 1.69
N TYR A 39 -16.19 5.47 0.56
CA TYR A 39 -15.94 6.36 -0.56
C TYR A 39 -16.11 5.68 -1.91
N MET A 40 -16.37 6.50 -2.91
CA MET A 40 -16.34 6.10 -4.32
C MET A 40 -15.61 7.15 -5.14
N ASN A 41 -14.88 6.70 -6.13
CA ASN A 41 -14.21 7.55 -7.11
C ASN A 41 -14.41 6.98 -8.51
N TYR A 42 -14.95 7.81 -9.41
CA TYR A 42 -15.09 7.51 -10.83
C TYR A 42 -14.12 8.36 -11.62
N LEU A 43 -13.24 7.71 -12.38
CA LEU A 43 -12.29 8.38 -13.26
C LEU A 43 -12.73 8.18 -14.72
N HIS A 44 -12.67 9.26 -15.48
CA HIS A 44 -12.88 9.27 -16.92
C HIS A 44 -11.58 9.66 -17.60
N ASN A 45 -11.31 9.06 -18.75
CA ASN A 45 -10.09 9.29 -19.52
C ASN A 45 -8.81 9.06 -18.68
N MET A 46 -8.81 8.06 -17.81
CA MET A 46 -7.63 7.70 -17.02
C MET A 46 -6.43 7.52 -17.96
N ILE A 47 -5.32 8.19 -17.66
CA ILE A 47 -4.11 8.12 -18.47
C ILE A 47 -3.21 7.01 -17.91
N GLU A 48 -2.84 6.08 -18.78
CA GLU A 48 -1.95 4.99 -18.43
C GLU A 48 -0.89 4.77 -19.50
N LEU A 49 0.27 4.29 -19.09
CA LEU A 49 1.35 3.90 -19.97
C LEU A 49 1.11 2.47 -20.46
N VAL A 50 0.70 2.30 -21.71
CA VAL A 50 0.40 1.00 -22.31
C VAL A 50 1.46 0.56 -23.29
N GLU A 51 1.68 -0.75 -23.39
CA GLU A 51 2.55 -1.32 -24.41
C GLU A 51 1.84 -1.27 -25.77
N ILE A 52 2.56 -0.80 -26.78
CA ILE A 52 2.09 -0.70 -28.16
C ILE A 52 2.99 -1.57 -29.05
N SER A 53 2.55 -1.81 -30.29
CA SER A 53 3.34 -2.56 -31.27
C SER A 53 4.64 -1.82 -31.59
N VAL A 54 5.76 -2.54 -31.57
CA VAL A 54 7.07 -2.02 -31.98
C VAL A 54 7.04 -1.76 -33.50
N THR A 55 7.42 -0.57 -33.92
CA THR A 55 7.46 -0.18 -35.34
C THR A 55 8.63 -0.86 -36.06
N PRO A 56 8.63 -0.96 -37.41
CA PRO A 56 9.75 -1.52 -38.18
C PRO A 56 11.08 -0.80 -37.91
N ASP A 57 11.06 0.54 -37.81
CA ASP A 57 12.25 1.33 -37.52
C ASP A 57 12.80 1.05 -36.12
N GLU A 58 11.94 0.91 -35.13
CA GLU A 58 12.31 0.53 -33.77
C GLU A 58 12.89 -0.87 -33.68
N LYS A 59 12.34 -1.83 -34.46
CA LYS A 59 12.93 -3.17 -34.59
C LYS A 59 14.34 -3.14 -35.18
N PHE A 60 14.57 -2.27 -36.15
CA PHE A 60 15.91 -2.04 -36.71
C PHE A 60 16.89 -1.51 -35.64
N LEU A 61 16.39 -0.72 -34.69
CA LEU A 61 17.15 -0.18 -33.55
C LEU A 61 17.20 -1.13 -32.34
N GLU A 62 16.82 -2.41 -32.52
CA GLU A 62 16.79 -3.42 -31.45
C GLU A 62 15.91 -3.06 -30.25
N VAL A 63 14.86 -2.26 -30.48
CA VAL A 63 13.87 -1.94 -29.44
C VAL A 63 13.01 -3.17 -29.20
N GLU A 64 12.99 -3.65 -27.95
CA GLU A 64 12.19 -4.82 -27.56
C GLU A 64 10.76 -4.45 -27.19
N LYS A 65 10.56 -3.25 -26.65
CA LYS A 65 9.25 -2.79 -26.18
C LYS A 65 9.01 -1.34 -26.55
N SER A 66 7.81 -1.04 -27.03
CA SER A 66 7.33 0.33 -27.24
C SER A 66 6.17 0.64 -26.31
N LYS A 67 6.19 1.80 -25.70
CA LYS A 67 5.17 2.25 -24.76
C LYS A 67 4.66 3.65 -25.12
N GLN A 68 3.37 3.85 -24.91
CA GLN A 68 2.72 5.15 -25.14
C GLN A 68 1.68 5.43 -24.06
N TYR A 69 1.56 6.69 -23.66
CA TYR A 69 0.46 7.11 -22.81
C TYR A 69 -0.85 7.14 -23.59
N LYS A 70 -1.86 6.46 -23.09
CA LYS A 70 -3.22 6.42 -23.67
C LYS A 70 -4.28 6.63 -22.62
N ASN A 71 -5.40 7.21 -23.03
CA ASN A 71 -6.56 7.27 -22.16
C ASN A 71 -7.23 5.89 -22.08
N LEU A 72 -7.39 5.37 -20.87
CA LEU A 72 -8.34 4.29 -20.60
C LEU A 72 -9.75 4.86 -20.56
N THR A 73 -10.74 4.04 -20.89
CA THR A 73 -12.11 4.53 -21.03
C THR A 73 -12.67 5.01 -19.71
N LYS A 74 -12.65 4.18 -18.66
CA LYS A 74 -13.19 4.47 -17.34
C LYS A 74 -12.45 3.66 -16.28
N ALA A 75 -12.31 4.24 -15.09
CA ALA A 75 -11.92 3.49 -13.90
C ALA A 75 -12.87 3.84 -12.74
N ARG A 76 -12.98 2.93 -11.79
CA ARG A 76 -13.77 3.14 -10.58
C ARG A 76 -13.06 2.54 -9.39
N ILE A 77 -13.20 3.20 -8.25
CA ILE A 77 -12.68 2.73 -6.98
C ILE A 77 -13.83 2.85 -5.96
N TYR A 78 -14.21 1.75 -5.36
CA TYR A 78 -15.03 1.73 -4.16
C TYR A 78 -14.16 1.35 -3.00
N GLY A 79 -14.32 2.01 -1.88
CA GLY A 79 -13.51 1.73 -0.73
C GLY A 79 -14.15 2.08 0.59
N MET A 80 -13.52 1.57 1.64
CA MET A 80 -13.88 1.80 3.02
C MET A 80 -12.63 1.84 3.86
N ASP A 81 -12.50 2.87 4.70
CA ASP A 81 -11.41 3.03 5.64
C ASP A 81 -11.95 3.04 7.07
N PHE A 82 -11.41 2.19 7.90
CA PHE A 82 -11.67 2.14 9.33
C PHE A 82 -10.39 2.43 10.10
N THR A 83 -10.46 3.32 11.08
CA THR A 83 -9.35 3.58 12.00
C THR A 83 -9.85 3.58 13.44
N PHE A 84 -8.98 3.21 14.36
CA PHE A 84 -9.28 3.31 15.79
C PHE A 84 -8.06 3.66 16.62
N ASN A 85 -8.32 4.30 17.76
CA ASN A 85 -7.38 4.52 18.85
C ASN A 85 -8.06 4.11 20.15
N TYR A 86 -7.40 3.26 20.91
CA TYR A 86 -7.91 2.77 22.18
C TYR A 86 -6.87 2.85 23.28
N ARG A 87 -7.20 3.55 24.35
CA ARG A 87 -6.34 3.71 25.54
C ARG A 87 -7.06 3.21 26.79
N PRO A 88 -7.12 1.88 27.01
CA PRO A 88 -7.81 1.31 28.17
C PRO A 88 -7.18 1.73 29.49
N ALA A 89 -5.86 1.94 29.51
CA ALA A 89 -5.08 2.35 30.67
C ALA A 89 -4.01 3.38 30.28
N LYS A 90 -3.45 4.08 31.27
CA LYS A 90 -2.35 5.03 31.05
C LYS A 90 -1.08 4.35 30.48
N SER A 91 -0.92 3.05 30.77
CA SER A 91 0.22 2.24 30.35
C SER A 91 0.03 1.58 29.00
N LEU A 92 -1.18 1.56 28.41
CA LEU A 92 -1.48 0.80 27.19
C LEU A 92 -2.21 1.66 26.18
N SER A 93 -1.69 1.71 24.96
CA SER A 93 -2.30 2.35 23.80
C SER A 93 -2.32 1.39 22.63
N LEU A 94 -3.47 1.25 21.99
CA LEU A 94 -3.66 0.51 20.77
C LEU A 94 -4.16 1.46 19.68
N ALA A 95 -3.60 1.37 18.49
CA ALA A 95 -4.08 2.11 17.33
C ALA A 95 -4.04 1.17 16.13
N GLY A 96 -4.99 1.30 15.24
CA GLY A 96 -5.02 0.46 14.05
C GLY A 96 -5.87 1.06 12.95
N GLY A 97 -5.70 0.49 11.78
CA GLY A 97 -6.45 0.83 10.60
C GLY A 97 -6.71 -0.38 9.72
N TYR A 98 -7.80 -0.34 9.03
CA TYR A 98 -8.15 -1.28 8.00
C TYR A 98 -8.73 -0.53 6.80
N SER A 99 -8.17 -0.81 5.62
CA SER A 99 -8.63 -0.24 4.37
C SER A 99 -9.08 -1.35 3.43
N TYR A 100 -10.25 -1.19 2.87
CA TYR A 100 -10.73 -1.96 1.74
C TYR A 100 -10.85 -1.07 0.51
N ALA A 101 -10.34 -1.54 -0.64
CA ALA A 101 -10.51 -0.87 -1.92
C ALA A 101 -10.72 -1.89 -3.05
N ASP A 102 -11.64 -1.59 -3.96
CA ASP A 102 -11.89 -2.37 -5.18
C ASP A 102 -11.64 -1.50 -6.42
N PRO A 103 -10.35 -1.25 -6.76
CA PRO A 103 -9.99 -0.48 -7.95
C PRO A 103 -10.12 -1.34 -9.21
N LYS A 104 -10.92 -0.86 -10.16
CA LYS A 104 -11.15 -1.52 -11.46
C LYS A 104 -11.14 -0.52 -12.59
N ALA A 105 -10.63 -0.93 -13.74
CA ALA A 105 -10.61 -0.13 -14.96
C ALA A 105 -11.06 -0.94 -16.18
N GLN A 106 -11.49 -0.23 -17.23
CA GLN A 106 -11.78 -0.81 -18.54
C GLN A 106 -10.55 -0.66 -19.43
N TYR A 107 -10.09 -1.75 -20.03
CA TYR A 107 -8.88 -1.80 -20.86
C TYR A 107 -9.24 -2.08 -22.32
N PRO A 108 -9.24 -1.06 -23.21
CA PRO A 108 -9.73 -1.19 -24.57
C PRO A 108 -8.91 -2.10 -25.49
N ASN A 109 -7.67 -2.46 -25.14
CA ASN A 109 -6.72 -3.09 -26.06
C ASN A 109 -6.26 -4.51 -25.69
N LYS A 110 -6.94 -5.21 -24.76
CA LYS A 110 -6.46 -6.53 -24.30
C LYS A 110 -7.24 -7.73 -24.86
N GLY A 111 -7.94 -7.59 -26.00
CA GLY A 111 -8.71 -8.71 -26.60
C GLY A 111 -9.86 -9.23 -25.71
N ILE A 112 -10.12 -8.57 -24.61
CA ILE A 112 -11.18 -8.85 -23.65
C ILE A 112 -12.30 -7.84 -23.94
N ASP A 113 -13.54 -8.22 -23.68
CA ASP A 113 -14.67 -7.31 -23.75
C ASP A 113 -14.33 -6.00 -23.02
N TYR A 114 -14.07 -4.92 -23.79
CA TYR A 114 -13.65 -3.61 -23.30
C TYR A 114 -14.69 -2.94 -22.40
N MET A 115 -15.89 -3.48 -22.30
CA MET A 115 -16.95 -3.05 -21.38
C MET A 115 -16.76 -3.61 -19.98
N LYS A 116 -15.92 -4.64 -19.83
CA LYS A 116 -15.72 -5.31 -18.55
C LYS A 116 -14.70 -4.56 -17.68
N TYR A 117 -15.06 -4.35 -16.42
CA TYR A 117 -14.15 -3.81 -15.42
C TYR A 117 -13.22 -4.91 -14.90
N LEU A 118 -11.93 -4.71 -15.06
CA LEU A 118 -10.86 -5.60 -14.57
C LEU A 118 -10.10 -4.92 -13.42
N PRO A 119 -9.49 -5.69 -12.50
CA PRO A 119 -8.63 -5.12 -11.47
C PRO A 119 -7.52 -4.26 -12.08
N ILE A 120 -7.16 -3.17 -11.41
CA ILE A 120 -5.97 -2.40 -11.75
C ILE A 120 -4.75 -3.20 -11.28
N ASP A 121 -3.72 -3.27 -12.13
CA ASP A 121 -2.50 -4.04 -11.87
C ASP A 121 -1.82 -3.61 -10.56
N ALA A 122 -1.22 -4.58 -9.87
CA ALA A 122 -0.48 -4.42 -8.63
C ALA A 122 -1.29 -3.88 -7.44
N THR A 123 -2.63 -3.97 -7.49
CA THR A 123 -3.49 -3.51 -6.40
C THR A 123 -3.88 -4.64 -5.44
N SER A 124 -3.89 -4.34 -4.16
CA SER A 124 -4.45 -5.18 -3.10
C SER A 124 -5.76 -4.62 -2.60
N SER A 125 -6.73 -5.49 -2.33
CA SER A 125 -8.04 -5.03 -1.87
C SER A 125 -8.11 -4.78 -0.37
N HIS A 126 -7.27 -5.44 0.43
CA HIS A 126 -7.32 -5.35 1.89
C HIS A 126 -5.95 -4.98 2.44
N ASN A 127 -5.91 -3.93 3.24
CA ASN A 127 -4.72 -3.52 3.98
C ASN A 127 -5.11 -3.29 5.44
N ALA A 128 -4.25 -3.69 6.36
CA ALA A 128 -4.45 -3.45 7.78
C ALA A 128 -3.14 -3.11 8.46
N ASN A 129 -3.23 -2.34 9.53
CA ASN A 129 -2.11 -2.10 10.44
C ASN A 129 -2.58 -2.11 11.88
N LEU A 130 -1.67 -2.47 12.76
CA LEU A 130 -1.88 -2.47 14.21
C LEU A 130 -0.64 -1.95 14.90
N ASN A 131 -0.82 -1.03 15.83
CA ASN A 131 0.22 -0.50 16.68
C ASN A 131 -0.20 -0.67 18.15
N VAL A 132 0.61 -1.36 18.93
CA VAL A 132 0.42 -1.56 20.36
C VAL A 132 1.61 -0.96 21.08
N LEU A 133 1.34 -0.03 21.97
CA LEU A 133 2.33 0.58 22.82
C LEU A 133 1.98 0.29 24.28
N TRP A 134 2.87 -0.41 24.95
CA TRP A 134 2.80 -0.59 26.38
C TRP A 134 4.01 0.04 27.05
N GLN A 135 3.77 0.77 28.14
CA GLN A 135 4.87 1.32 28.93
C GLN A 135 4.56 1.28 30.41
N HIS A 136 5.55 0.91 31.17
CA HIS A 136 5.47 0.91 32.62
C HIS A 136 6.70 1.58 33.23
N SER A 137 6.48 2.32 34.33
CA SER A 137 7.54 3.01 35.04
C SER A 137 7.59 2.49 36.47
N TRP A 138 8.73 1.96 36.85
CA TRP A 138 9.12 1.70 38.23
C TRP A 138 9.89 2.91 38.76
N LYS A 139 10.26 2.88 40.01
CA LYS A 139 10.89 4.01 40.70
C LYS A 139 12.13 4.56 39.97
N LEU A 140 12.95 3.70 39.39
CA LEU A 140 14.23 4.04 38.77
C LEU A 140 14.38 3.52 37.32
N TYR A 141 13.36 2.88 36.79
CA TYR A 141 13.40 2.23 35.49
C TYR A 141 12.07 2.37 34.76
N ARG A 142 12.11 2.65 33.46
CA ARG A 142 10.95 2.64 32.57
C ARG A 142 11.19 1.65 31.44
N LEU A 143 10.22 0.81 31.23
CA LEU A 143 10.15 -0.09 30.06
C LEU A 143 9.02 0.34 29.14
N GLY A 144 9.33 0.52 27.87
CA GLY A 144 8.37 0.64 26.79
C GLY A 144 8.48 -0.57 25.87
N ILE A 145 7.35 -1.11 25.43
CA ILE A 145 7.26 -2.16 24.41
C ILE A 145 6.33 -1.67 23.32
N GLY A 146 6.83 -1.64 22.10
CA GLY A 146 6.08 -1.31 20.90
C GLY A 146 5.97 -2.53 19.99
N ILE A 147 4.76 -2.85 19.55
CA ILE A 147 4.49 -3.88 18.54
C ILE A 147 3.78 -3.20 17.39
N TYR A 148 4.32 -3.36 16.20
CA TYR A 148 3.74 -2.86 14.97
C TYR A 148 3.54 -3.98 13.98
N GLY A 149 2.30 -4.15 13.51
CA GLY A 149 1.92 -5.12 12.49
C GLY A 149 1.38 -4.43 11.25
N ARG A 150 1.71 -4.97 10.08
CA ARG A 150 1.15 -4.58 8.79
C ARG A 150 0.72 -5.82 8.03
N TYR A 151 -0.45 -5.76 7.43
CA TYR A 151 -1.01 -6.78 6.56
C TYR A 151 -1.40 -6.18 5.21
N GLN A 152 -1.12 -6.88 4.14
CA GLN A 152 -1.61 -6.59 2.79
C GLN A 152 -2.11 -7.89 2.15
N SER A 153 -3.30 -7.86 1.56
CA SER A 153 -3.83 -9.02 0.83
C SER A 153 -3.10 -9.20 -0.52
N THR A 154 -3.38 -10.31 -1.17
CA THR A 154 -2.91 -10.63 -2.53
C THR A 154 -3.01 -9.43 -3.46
N ARG A 155 -1.93 -9.11 -4.13
CA ARG A 155 -1.88 -8.13 -5.21
C ARG A 155 -2.32 -8.78 -6.51
N ARG A 156 -3.31 -8.20 -7.14
CA ARG A 156 -3.90 -8.73 -8.37
C ARG A 156 -3.23 -8.12 -9.59
N TYR A 157 -3.08 -8.94 -10.62
CA TYR A 157 -2.58 -8.53 -11.92
C TYR A 157 -3.51 -9.07 -13.01
N ILE A 158 -3.67 -8.34 -14.12
CA ILE A 158 -4.59 -8.69 -15.21
C ILE A 158 -4.22 -10.03 -15.87
N ASN A 159 -2.94 -10.39 -15.84
CA ASN A 159 -2.42 -11.64 -16.43
C ASN A 159 -2.49 -12.84 -15.46
N ASP A 160 -3.27 -12.75 -14.38
CA ASP A 160 -3.45 -13.76 -13.33
C ASP A 160 -2.16 -14.20 -12.60
N ASN A 161 -1.04 -13.52 -12.81
CA ASN A 161 0.18 -13.70 -12.04
C ASN A 161 0.10 -12.93 -10.71
N ASN A 162 -0.82 -13.32 -9.86
CA ASN A 162 -1.02 -12.66 -8.58
C ASN A 162 0.19 -12.85 -7.65
N ALA A 163 0.47 -11.83 -6.86
CA ALA A 163 1.45 -11.90 -5.78
C ALA A 163 0.74 -12.15 -4.45
N ASP A 164 1.24 -13.10 -3.67
CA ASP A 164 0.66 -13.47 -2.40
C ASP A 164 0.56 -12.28 -1.44
N GLY A 165 -0.45 -12.33 -0.59
CA GLY A 165 -0.57 -11.40 0.52
C GLY A 165 0.54 -11.63 1.55
N PHE A 166 0.80 -10.62 2.37
CA PHE A 166 1.83 -10.69 3.39
C PHE A 166 1.47 -9.98 4.67
N GLN A 167 2.21 -10.31 5.71
CA GLN A 167 2.22 -9.58 6.96
C GLN A 167 3.65 -9.39 7.44
N THR A 168 3.93 -8.22 7.99
CA THR A 168 5.22 -7.90 8.62
C THR A 168 4.97 -7.39 10.02
N TRP A 169 5.84 -7.80 10.93
CA TRP A 169 5.75 -7.43 12.33
C TRP A 169 7.09 -6.92 12.83
N ARG A 170 7.03 -5.86 13.62
CA ARG A 170 8.16 -5.25 14.30
C ARG A 170 7.88 -5.22 15.78
N ILE A 171 8.86 -5.55 16.58
CA ILE A 171 8.82 -5.43 18.05
C ILE A 171 9.99 -4.57 18.49
N ASN A 172 9.71 -3.53 19.23
CA ASN A 172 10.72 -2.61 19.77
C ASN A 172 10.58 -2.53 21.28
N THR A 173 11.70 -2.43 21.98
CA THR A 173 11.75 -2.15 23.40
C THR A 173 12.59 -0.91 23.66
N ALA A 174 12.14 -0.10 24.62
CA ALA A 174 12.86 1.08 25.09
C ALA A 174 13.07 0.98 26.61
N HIS A 175 14.31 1.00 27.01
CA HIS A 175 14.73 0.85 28.39
C HIS A 175 15.32 2.18 28.86
N SER A 176 14.67 2.89 29.78
CA SER A 176 15.20 4.09 30.37
C SER A 176 15.66 3.77 31.78
N LEU A 177 16.97 3.77 31.97
CA LEU A 177 17.65 3.51 33.24
C LEU A 177 18.03 4.86 33.89
N LEU A 178 17.56 5.07 35.06
CA LEU A 178 17.99 6.11 36.00
C LEU A 178 18.22 7.53 35.46
N LYS A 179 17.47 8.45 35.99
CA LYS A 179 17.81 9.87 35.99
C LYS A 179 18.74 10.19 37.16
N MET A 180 20.03 10.08 36.95
CA MET A 180 21.00 10.71 37.84
C MET A 180 20.99 12.23 37.64
N LYS A 181 21.39 13.04 38.59
CA LYS A 181 21.29 14.52 38.55
C LYS A 181 21.77 15.16 37.22
N ARG A 182 22.63 14.49 36.46
CA ARG A 182 23.22 14.99 35.20
C ARG A 182 23.21 13.98 34.05
N TRP A 183 22.77 12.75 34.27
CA TRP A 183 22.86 11.69 33.27
C TRP A 183 21.55 10.92 33.17
N SER A 184 21.14 10.58 31.93
CA SER A 184 20.09 9.60 31.68
C SER A 184 20.61 8.59 30.67
N LEU A 185 20.37 7.32 30.90
CA LEU A 185 20.71 6.25 29.97
C LEU A 185 19.42 5.69 29.38
N THR A 186 19.34 5.70 28.08
CA THR A 186 18.24 5.04 27.33
C THR A 186 18.85 4.04 26.34
N MET A 187 18.37 2.81 26.37
CA MET A 187 18.74 1.76 25.43
C MET A 187 17.48 1.35 24.66
N ASN A 188 17.61 1.16 23.35
CA ASN A 188 16.56 0.65 22.49
C ASN A 188 17.04 -0.63 21.84
N ALA A 189 16.16 -1.62 21.78
CA ALA A 189 16.37 -2.86 21.05
C ALA A 189 15.11 -3.19 20.25
N GLY A 190 15.27 -3.81 19.09
CA GLY A 190 14.13 -4.17 18.27
C GLY A 190 14.45 -5.25 17.26
N VAL A 191 13.42 -5.89 16.80
CA VAL A 191 13.45 -6.87 15.72
C VAL A 191 12.41 -6.45 14.68
N ASP A 192 12.86 -6.30 13.46
CA ASP A 192 12.01 -6.07 12.30
C ASP A 192 11.74 -7.39 11.58
N ASN A 193 10.61 -7.45 10.89
CA ASN A 193 10.25 -8.61 10.09
C ASN A 193 10.33 -9.94 10.89
N VAL A 194 9.67 -9.97 12.03
CA VAL A 194 9.72 -11.09 13.01
C VAL A 194 9.45 -12.46 12.38
N PHE A 195 8.66 -12.52 11.31
CA PHE A 195 8.30 -13.77 10.62
C PHE A 195 9.14 -14.02 9.36
N ASP A 196 10.23 -13.28 9.16
CA ASP A 196 11.16 -13.43 8.03
C ASP A 196 10.45 -13.44 6.67
N TYR A 197 9.51 -12.53 6.50
CA TYR A 197 8.80 -12.41 5.23
C TYR A 197 9.75 -11.93 4.12
N VAL A 198 9.73 -12.63 2.99
CA VAL A 198 10.46 -12.28 1.76
C VAL A 198 9.44 -12.11 0.63
N ASP A 199 9.38 -10.93 0.02
CA ASP A 199 8.51 -10.68 -1.12
C ASP A 199 9.01 -11.42 -2.37
N ARG A 200 8.23 -12.41 -2.81
CA ARG A 200 8.48 -13.20 -4.02
C ARG A 200 7.47 -12.85 -5.11
N THR A 201 7.40 -11.58 -5.48
CA THR A 201 6.46 -11.17 -6.54
C THR A 201 6.78 -11.81 -7.89
N PRO A 202 5.79 -11.93 -8.80
CA PRO A 202 6.01 -12.47 -10.15
C PRO A 202 7.10 -11.74 -10.94
N PHE A 203 7.30 -10.45 -10.66
CA PHE A 203 8.32 -9.61 -11.32
C PHE A 203 9.68 -9.60 -10.62
N GLY A 204 9.78 -10.24 -9.45
CA GLY A 204 10.95 -10.26 -8.59
C GLY A 204 11.35 -11.64 -8.12
N ARG A 205 11.06 -12.70 -8.87
CA ARG A 205 11.35 -14.10 -8.46
C ARG A 205 12.77 -14.34 -7.97
N ASN A 206 13.71 -13.49 -8.35
CA ASN A 206 15.13 -13.60 -7.97
C ASN A 206 15.61 -12.42 -7.10
N ARG A 207 14.71 -11.53 -6.67
CA ARG A 207 15.07 -10.42 -5.79
C ARG A 207 14.21 -10.52 -4.54
N ALA A 208 14.85 -10.88 -3.43
CA ALA A 208 14.30 -10.56 -2.13
C ALA A 208 14.16 -9.03 -2.07
N THR A 209 12.95 -8.51 -2.14
CA THR A 209 12.71 -7.11 -1.83
C THR A 209 12.59 -7.05 -0.32
N SER A 210 13.53 -6.39 0.34
CA SER A 210 13.31 -6.00 1.72
C SER A 210 12.02 -5.22 1.77
N THR A 211 11.07 -5.67 2.55
CA THR A 211 9.88 -4.86 2.85
C THR A 211 10.32 -3.56 3.50
N PRO A 212 9.82 -2.43 3.05
CA PRO A 212 10.16 -1.14 3.63
C PRO A 212 9.72 -1.02 5.08
#